data_3d57930c05374573ea58f7e8be7d4106
#
_entry.id   3d57930c05374573ea58f7e8be7d4106
#
_cell.length_a   1.000
_cell.length_b   1.000
_cell.length_c   1.000
_cell.angle_alpha   90.00
_cell.angle_beta   90.00
_cell.angle_gamma   90.00
#
_symmetry.space_group_name_H-M   'P 1'
#
loop_
_entity.id
_entity.type
_entity.pdbx_description
1 polymer ?
#
loop_
_entity_poly.entity_id
_entity_poly.type
_entity_poly.pdbx_seq_one_letter_code
_entity_poly.pdbx_strand_id
1 'polypeptide(L)'
;MRKKRNRFAVLLVLALLLENPQLTRAELLIDDISSSDCRLFWNEKLVLCTEEKAFYNITYYLNGGRENILERHVYSKADLPMKLSIPERPGYNFAGWYTESSYRNKISVIEDCRYGDITLYAKWTRCIDSAYNVQMYSYHTGSMVSGTDKELKDCNYGFVNNIEIPGMPYTRERDYMENLISSYGQCPQGICLTDDYYLITAYSADDDESMGSLYIFDRETGEYLVTLGMKKKSHLGGLTYDGTYVWICHSDSKALERISYYYIKKVAEQKPKAFVDSSGLFEEYRVGNMPSCITAYDGKLWVATHNRYFKSVMVSYEYRDERLVAEGYYQIPEKVQGVAFDVNGNVYLSTSYGREKSSYLKVYDNVESLGRAPDKPMIKVEMPPCSEEICMSDGKLYVLFESASRKYFEGTDGRGRSIAPIDKILTVEVASVL
;
A
#
# COMPACT_ATOMS: atom_id res chain seq x y z
N MET A 1 57.78 -27.11 -10.28
CA MET A 1 57.35 -28.41 -10.79
C MET A 1 55.90 -28.41 -11.34
N ARG A 2 54.99 -27.58 -10.92
CA ARG A 2 53.59 -27.50 -11.44
C ARG A 2 53.44 -27.07 -12.92
N LYS A 3 54.28 -26.13 -13.40
CA LYS A 3 54.22 -25.65 -14.79
C LYS A 3 54.62 -26.67 -15.86
N LYS A 4 55.44 -27.67 -15.53
CA LYS A 4 55.88 -28.70 -16.50
C LYS A 4 54.79 -29.78 -16.73
N ARG A 5 53.96 -30.08 -15.74
CA ARG A 5 52.87 -31.07 -15.90
C ARG A 5 51.74 -30.61 -16.84
N ASN A 6 51.38 -29.32 -16.75
CA ASN A 6 50.32 -28.75 -17.61
C ASN A 6 50.73 -28.71 -19.11
N ARG A 7 52.04 -28.48 -19.40
CA ARG A 7 52.54 -28.53 -20.79
C ARG A 7 52.48 -29.93 -21.39
N PHE A 8 52.65 -30.97 -20.60
CA PHE A 8 52.59 -32.37 -21.08
C PHE A 8 51.14 -32.77 -21.40
N ALA A 9 50.17 -32.40 -20.62
CA ALA A 9 48.74 -32.68 -20.86
C ALA A 9 48.23 -31.95 -22.13
N VAL A 10 48.59 -30.67 -22.31
CA VAL A 10 48.26 -29.90 -23.51
C VAL A 10 48.93 -30.44 -24.76
N LEU A 11 50.19 -30.90 -24.67
CA LEU A 11 50.88 -31.52 -25.79
C LEU A 11 50.32 -32.88 -26.19
N LEU A 12 49.82 -33.67 -25.22
CA LEU A 12 49.19 -34.95 -25.48
C LEU A 12 47.82 -34.78 -26.17
N VAL A 13 47.03 -33.77 -25.79
CA VAL A 13 45.76 -33.45 -26.44
C VAL A 13 45.98 -32.89 -27.84
N LEU A 14 46.99 -32.05 -28.05
CA LEU A 14 47.37 -31.54 -29.37
C LEU A 14 47.91 -32.67 -30.30
N ALA A 15 48.64 -33.66 -29.78
CA ALA A 15 49.08 -34.82 -30.56
C ALA A 15 47.92 -35.70 -31.00
N LEU A 16 46.91 -35.90 -30.14
CA LEU A 16 45.69 -36.67 -30.49
C LEU A 16 44.80 -35.96 -31.50
N LEU A 17 44.80 -34.62 -31.52
CA LEU A 17 44.04 -33.79 -32.49
C LEU A 17 44.68 -33.82 -33.89
N LEU A 18 46.03 -33.96 -33.97
CA LEU A 18 46.74 -34.05 -35.24
C LEU A 18 46.54 -35.38 -35.97
N GLU A 19 46.17 -36.45 -35.25
CA GLU A 19 45.93 -37.77 -35.84
C GLU A 19 44.47 -37.99 -36.27
N ASN A 20 43.55 -37.09 -35.96
CA ASN A 20 42.14 -37.25 -36.26
C ASN A 20 41.43 -35.94 -36.70
N PRO A 21 41.33 -35.70 -38.02
CA PRO A 21 40.81 -34.40 -38.53
C PRO A 21 39.32 -34.14 -38.33
N GLN A 22 38.60 -35.07 -37.69
CA GLN A 22 37.18 -34.88 -37.32
C GLN A 22 36.97 -34.19 -35.99
N LEU A 23 38.03 -33.83 -35.27
CA LEU A 23 37.96 -33.26 -33.91
C LEU A 23 38.21 -31.74 -33.86
N THR A 24 38.09 -31.03 -34.97
CA THR A 24 38.36 -29.57 -35.07
C THR A 24 37.40 -28.67 -34.25
N ARG A 25 36.38 -29.24 -33.61
CA ARG A 25 35.52 -28.48 -32.69
C ARG A 25 36.03 -28.43 -31.23
N ALA A 26 37.08 -29.17 -30.93
CA ALA A 26 37.67 -29.19 -29.57
C ALA A 26 38.66 -28.04 -29.32
N GLU A 27 39.16 -27.38 -30.36
CA GLU A 27 40.11 -26.25 -30.21
C GLU A 27 39.52 -25.04 -29.51
N LEU A 28 38.18 -24.83 -29.55
CA LEU A 28 37.51 -23.68 -28.95
C LEU A 28 37.20 -23.84 -27.45
N LEU A 29 37.46 -25.00 -26.87
CA LEU A 29 37.13 -25.26 -25.44
C LEU A 29 38.37 -25.40 -24.54
N ILE A 30 39.59 -25.23 -25.12
CA ILE A 30 40.85 -25.42 -24.37
C ILE A 30 41.20 -24.24 -23.50
N ASP A 31 40.70 -23.02 -23.80
CA ASP A 31 41.01 -21.82 -23.04
C ASP A 31 40.30 -21.75 -21.68
N ASP A 32 39.23 -22.56 -21.47
CA ASP A 32 38.43 -22.55 -20.24
C ASP A 32 38.69 -23.73 -19.29
N ILE A 33 39.68 -24.59 -19.56
CA ILE A 33 39.95 -25.75 -18.71
C ILE A 33 41.02 -25.44 -17.64
N SER A 34 40.58 -25.29 -16.41
CA SER A 34 41.48 -25.25 -15.24
C SER A 34 41.76 -26.66 -14.70
N SER A 35 42.99 -26.87 -14.28
CA SER A 35 43.77 -28.10 -14.28
C SER A 35 43.57 -29.02 -13.06
N SER A 36 42.42 -29.28 -12.50
CA SER A 36 42.39 -30.08 -11.29
C SER A 36 41.75 -31.46 -11.31
N ASP A 37 40.88 -31.85 -12.23
CA ASP A 37 40.25 -33.20 -12.17
C ASP A 37 39.81 -33.81 -13.50
N CYS A 38 40.72 -33.92 -14.50
CA CYS A 38 40.47 -34.73 -15.66
C CYS A 38 40.85 -36.19 -15.44
N ARG A 39 39.89 -37.10 -15.27
CA ARG A 39 40.11 -38.56 -15.40
C ARG A 39 39.81 -39.01 -16.83
N LEU A 40 40.85 -39.44 -17.53
CA LEU A 40 40.74 -40.08 -18.85
C LEU A 40 40.36 -41.54 -18.67
N PHE A 41 39.17 -41.96 -19.10
CA PHE A 41 38.79 -43.34 -19.23
C PHE A 41 38.96 -43.80 -20.70
N TRP A 42 39.73 -44.81 -20.88
CA TRP A 42 39.91 -45.46 -22.19
C TRP A 42 38.76 -46.42 -22.48
N ASN A 43 37.83 -46.00 -23.32
CA ASN A 43 37.01 -46.85 -24.16
C ASN A 43 36.28 -45.98 -25.19
N GLU A 44 36.87 -45.89 -26.38
CA GLU A 44 36.29 -45.43 -27.65
C GLU A 44 35.39 -44.17 -27.69
N LYS A 45 35.26 -43.40 -26.62
CA LYS A 45 34.62 -42.09 -26.58
C LYS A 45 35.38 -41.14 -25.69
N LEU A 46 35.92 -40.08 -26.26
CA LEU A 46 36.45 -38.93 -25.49
C LEU A 46 35.25 -38.17 -24.86
N VAL A 47 35.02 -38.39 -23.62
CA VAL A 47 34.05 -37.58 -22.84
C VAL A 47 34.84 -36.41 -22.25
N LEU A 48 34.69 -35.23 -22.84
CA LEU A 48 35.13 -33.99 -22.22
C LEU A 48 34.26 -33.78 -20.98
N CYS A 49 34.80 -34.08 -19.81
CA CYS A 49 34.22 -33.58 -18.57
C CYS A 49 34.46 -32.06 -18.53
N THR A 50 33.46 -31.29 -18.80
CA THR A 50 33.49 -29.86 -18.43
C THR A 50 33.72 -29.77 -16.92
N GLU A 51 34.74 -29.04 -16.50
CA GLU A 51 34.92 -28.77 -15.07
C GLU A 51 33.61 -28.18 -14.53
N GLU A 52 33.07 -28.81 -13.48
CA GLU A 52 32.00 -28.19 -12.73
C GLU A 52 32.54 -26.88 -12.11
N LYS A 53 31.77 -25.80 -12.29
CA LYS A 53 32.08 -24.51 -11.71
C LYS A 53 32.35 -24.70 -10.22
N ALA A 54 33.54 -24.34 -9.75
CA ALA A 54 33.95 -24.59 -8.37
C ALA A 54 33.11 -23.80 -7.35
N PHE A 55 32.57 -22.65 -7.78
CA PHE A 55 31.76 -21.75 -6.96
C PHE A 55 30.55 -21.25 -7.73
N TYR A 56 29.45 -21.08 -7.04
CA TYR A 56 28.17 -20.58 -7.54
C TYR A 56 27.78 -19.29 -6.84
N ASN A 57 27.11 -18.38 -7.54
CA ASN A 57 26.68 -17.10 -6.97
C ASN A 57 25.24 -17.18 -6.47
N ILE A 58 24.97 -16.46 -5.39
CA ILE A 58 23.62 -16.20 -4.89
C ILE A 58 23.35 -14.70 -5.06
N THR A 59 22.31 -14.38 -5.82
CA THR A 59 21.83 -13.01 -5.99
C THR A 59 20.57 -12.83 -5.15
N TYR A 60 20.55 -11.86 -4.25
CA TYR A 60 19.42 -11.60 -3.38
C TYR A 60 18.67 -10.34 -3.81
N TYR A 61 17.36 -10.49 -4.00
CA TYR A 61 16.40 -9.37 -4.09
C TYR A 61 15.69 -9.26 -2.76
N LEU A 62 16.16 -8.35 -1.91
CA LEU A 62 15.69 -8.20 -0.53
C LEU A 62 14.32 -7.52 -0.41
N ASN A 63 13.83 -6.87 -1.48
CA ASN A 63 12.51 -6.23 -1.54
C ASN A 63 12.24 -5.30 -0.34
N GLY A 64 13.21 -4.43 -0.06
CA GLY A 64 13.17 -3.48 1.05
C GLY A 64 13.65 -4.01 2.39
N GLY A 65 14.11 -5.25 2.45
CA GLY A 65 14.80 -5.81 3.60
C GLY A 65 16.28 -5.41 3.67
N ARG A 66 16.93 -5.87 4.73
CA ARG A 66 18.37 -5.74 4.97
C ARG A 66 18.99 -7.12 5.05
N GLU A 67 20.19 -7.26 4.50
CA GLU A 67 20.93 -8.52 4.59
C GLU A 67 21.26 -8.88 6.04
N ASN A 68 21.24 -10.16 6.32
CA ASN A 68 21.82 -10.69 7.56
C ASN A 68 23.34 -10.71 7.41
N ILE A 69 24.07 -10.41 8.47
CA ILE A 69 25.53 -10.44 8.50
C ILE A 69 26.13 -11.81 8.13
N LEU A 70 25.35 -12.87 8.25
CA LEU A 70 25.73 -14.25 7.90
C LEU A 70 25.36 -14.63 6.47
N GLU A 71 24.87 -13.71 5.64
CA GLU A 71 24.42 -13.99 4.29
C GLU A 71 25.61 -14.29 3.36
N ARG A 72 25.52 -15.40 2.63
CA ARG A 72 26.56 -15.83 1.71
C ARG A 72 26.16 -15.53 0.28
N HIS A 73 27.02 -14.83 -0.44
CA HIS A 73 26.82 -14.52 -1.86
C HIS A 73 27.46 -15.55 -2.81
N VAL A 74 28.31 -16.42 -2.27
CA VAL A 74 29.03 -17.44 -3.02
C VAL A 74 29.05 -18.74 -2.23
N TYR A 75 28.86 -19.86 -2.87
CA TYR A 75 28.94 -21.19 -2.29
C TYR A 75 29.55 -22.21 -3.24
N SER A 76 30.00 -23.34 -2.71
CA SER A 76 30.51 -24.49 -3.44
C SER A 76 29.67 -25.73 -3.16
N LYS A 77 29.86 -26.81 -3.90
CA LYS A 77 29.20 -28.10 -3.59
C LYS A 77 29.52 -28.64 -2.19
N ALA A 78 30.68 -28.29 -1.65
CA ALA A 78 31.08 -28.74 -0.30
C ALA A 78 30.27 -28.03 0.82
N ASP A 79 29.60 -26.94 0.51
CA ASP A 79 28.76 -26.20 1.44
C ASP A 79 27.31 -26.74 1.50
N LEU A 80 26.97 -27.70 0.66
CA LEU A 80 25.60 -28.23 0.52
C LEU A 80 25.36 -29.45 1.45
N PRO A 81 24.13 -29.61 1.97
CA PRO A 81 22.99 -28.70 1.85
C PRO A 81 23.19 -27.41 2.67
N MET A 82 22.89 -26.25 2.06
CA MET A 82 23.12 -24.95 2.70
C MET A 82 21.80 -24.30 3.07
N LYS A 83 21.61 -24.03 4.36
CA LYS A 83 20.47 -23.29 4.88
C LYS A 83 20.62 -21.79 4.57
N LEU A 84 19.57 -21.19 4.05
CA LEU A 84 19.55 -19.76 3.77
C LEU A 84 19.31 -18.94 5.05
N SER A 85 19.99 -17.80 5.17
CA SER A 85 19.82 -16.87 6.29
C SER A 85 18.47 -16.18 6.21
N ILE A 86 18.01 -15.63 7.34
CA ILE A 86 16.78 -14.86 7.45
C ILE A 86 17.15 -13.38 7.46
N PRO A 87 16.77 -12.62 6.44
CA PRO A 87 16.97 -11.17 6.38
C PRO A 87 16.01 -10.45 7.33
N GLU A 88 16.24 -9.15 7.55
CA GLU A 88 15.41 -8.33 8.42
C GLU A 88 14.74 -7.20 7.66
N ARG A 89 13.49 -6.90 8.03
CA ARG A 89 12.76 -5.73 7.56
C ARG A 89 11.90 -5.19 8.69
N PRO A 90 12.19 -3.99 9.23
CA PRO A 90 11.42 -3.41 10.32
C PRO A 90 9.93 -3.28 9.98
N GLY A 91 9.06 -3.81 10.84
CA GLY A 91 7.61 -3.81 10.66
C GLY A 91 7.07 -4.89 9.71
N TYR A 92 7.90 -5.86 9.35
CA TYR A 92 7.51 -6.99 8.51
C TYR A 92 8.04 -8.31 9.08
N ASN A 93 7.26 -9.36 8.86
CA ASN A 93 7.69 -10.73 9.09
C ASN A 93 8.23 -11.31 7.78
N PHE A 94 9.36 -12.03 7.88
CA PHE A 94 9.91 -12.72 6.72
C PHE A 94 9.06 -13.94 6.36
N ALA A 95 8.44 -13.91 5.18
CA ALA A 95 7.58 -14.99 4.67
C ALA A 95 8.35 -16.10 3.94
N GLY A 96 9.61 -15.85 3.59
CA GLY A 96 10.51 -16.84 2.98
C GLY A 96 11.25 -16.32 1.76
N TRP A 97 12.24 -17.10 1.34
CA TRP A 97 12.93 -16.96 0.06
C TRP A 97 12.16 -17.67 -1.04
N TYR A 98 12.20 -17.11 -2.25
CA TYR A 98 11.59 -17.68 -3.46
C TYR A 98 12.56 -17.59 -4.62
N THR A 99 12.51 -18.55 -5.54
CA THR A 99 13.40 -18.60 -6.70
C THR A 99 12.95 -17.71 -7.86
N GLU A 100 11.77 -17.08 -7.75
CA GLU A 100 11.23 -16.15 -8.74
C GLU A 100 10.41 -15.01 -8.08
N SER A 101 10.29 -13.90 -8.79
CA SER A 101 9.57 -12.70 -8.32
C SER A 101 8.05 -12.90 -8.16
N SER A 102 7.49 -13.95 -8.76
CA SER A 102 6.07 -14.30 -8.62
C SER A 102 5.74 -15.07 -7.34
N TYR A 103 6.74 -15.38 -6.51
CA TYR A 103 6.61 -16.06 -5.22
C TYR A 103 5.85 -17.40 -5.26
N ARG A 104 6.13 -18.25 -6.26
CA ARG A 104 5.50 -19.57 -6.39
C ARG A 104 6.33 -20.67 -5.71
N ASN A 105 7.66 -20.67 -5.92
CA ASN A 105 8.55 -21.71 -5.45
C ASN A 105 9.37 -21.24 -4.25
N LYS A 106 8.90 -21.59 -3.06
CA LYS A 106 9.56 -21.25 -1.80
C LYS A 106 10.77 -22.17 -1.59
N ILE A 107 11.88 -21.60 -1.10
CA ILE A 107 13.10 -22.30 -0.76
C ILE A 107 13.65 -21.84 0.59
N SER A 108 14.18 -22.74 1.38
CA SER A 108 14.84 -22.44 2.66
C SER A 108 16.25 -23.06 2.76
N VAL A 109 16.53 -24.02 1.88
CA VAL A 109 17.79 -24.76 1.81
C VAL A 109 18.16 -24.94 0.34
N ILE A 110 19.43 -24.71 0.00
CA ILE A 110 19.97 -25.13 -1.30
C ILE A 110 20.44 -26.55 -1.12
N GLU A 111 19.76 -27.48 -1.82
CA GLU A 111 20.02 -28.91 -1.72
C GLU A 111 21.21 -29.33 -2.60
N ASP A 112 21.85 -30.43 -2.23
CA ASP A 112 22.99 -31.02 -2.95
C ASP A 112 22.68 -31.51 -4.36
N CYS A 113 21.41 -31.76 -4.66
CA CYS A 113 20.95 -32.20 -5.99
C CYS A 113 20.54 -31.01 -6.91
N ARG A 114 20.53 -29.78 -6.42
CA ARG A 114 20.11 -28.56 -7.15
C ARG A 114 21.07 -27.40 -6.90
N TYR A 115 22.27 -27.52 -7.43
CA TYR A 115 23.26 -26.45 -7.33
C TYR A 115 23.42 -25.70 -8.64
N GLY A 116 23.92 -24.48 -8.54
CA GLY A 116 24.12 -23.55 -9.66
C GLY A 116 24.01 -22.11 -9.19
N ASP A 117 24.23 -21.15 -10.07
CA ASP A 117 23.91 -19.76 -9.75
C ASP A 117 22.41 -19.64 -9.46
N ILE A 118 22.04 -19.01 -8.36
CA ILE A 118 20.66 -18.91 -7.90
C ILE A 118 20.28 -17.46 -7.61
N THR A 119 19.06 -17.10 -7.98
CA THR A 119 18.47 -15.81 -7.64
C THR A 119 17.35 -16.02 -6.62
N LEU A 120 17.37 -15.25 -5.53
CA LEU A 120 16.43 -15.37 -4.43
C LEU A 120 15.69 -14.07 -4.19
N TYR A 121 14.38 -14.17 -4.00
CA TYR A 121 13.47 -13.05 -3.75
C TYR A 121 12.88 -13.17 -2.35
N ALA A 122 13.17 -12.18 -1.50
CA ALA A 122 12.57 -12.10 -0.19
C ALA A 122 11.08 -11.72 -0.30
N LYS A 123 10.21 -12.51 0.34
CA LYS A 123 8.80 -12.18 0.54
C LYS A 123 8.57 -11.73 1.96
N TRP A 124 7.77 -10.67 2.11
CA TRP A 124 7.45 -10.07 3.39
C TRP A 124 5.95 -10.01 3.61
N THR A 125 5.53 -10.17 4.87
CA THR A 125 4.19 -9.87 5.35
C THR A 125 4.26 -8.76 6.39
N ARG A 126 3.35 -7.79 6.34
CA ARG A 126 3.31 -6.72 7.33
C ARG A 126 3.06 -7.27 8.73
N CYS A 127 3.63 -6.61 9.72
CA CYS A 127 3.43 -6.87 11.13
C CYS A 127 2.79 -5.64 11.78
N ILE A 128 1.50 -5.37 11.44
CA ILE A 128 0.71 -4.30 12.03
C ILE A 128 -0.44 -4.95 12.79
N ASP A 129 -0.52 -4.67 14.09
CA ASP A 129 -1.68 -5.00 14.91
C ASP A 129 -2.43 -3.71 15.24
N SER A 130 -3.44 -3.41 14.41
CA SER A 130 -4.25 -2.19 14.55
C SER A 130 -4.96 -2.11 15.89
N ALA A 131 -5.46 -3.23 16.43
CA ALA A 131 -6.15 -3.26 17.71
C ALA A 131 -5.17 -2.96 18.87
N TYR A 132 -4.01 -3.60 18.86
CA TYR A 132 -2.94 -3.33 19.83
C TYR A 132 -2.49 -1.87 19.75
N ASN A 133 -2.29 -1.33 18.55
CA ASN A 133 -1.85 0.05 18.36
C ASN A 133 -2.88 1.08 18.86
N VAL A 134 -4.18 0.82 18.71
CA VAL A 134 -5.22 1.66 19.31
C VAL A 134 -5.21 1.54 20.83
N GLN A 135 -5.17 0.30 21.36
CA GLN A 135 -5.24 0.07 22.80
C GLN A 135 -4.03 0.62 23.54
N MET A 136 -2.83 0.49 22.98
CA MET A 136 -1.56 0.86 23.60
C MET A 136 -1.06 2.25 23.22
N TYR A 137 -1.81 2.99 22.40
CA TYR A 137 -1.47 4.37 22.07
C TYR A 137 -1.37 5.22 23.34
N SER A 138 -0.40 6.12 23.39
CA SER A 138 -0.19 7.00 24.53
C SER A 138 -1.10 8.23 24.42
N TYR A 139 -2.35 8.09 24.82
CA TYR A 139 -3.34 9.17 24.83
C TYR A 139 -2.96 10.25 25.86
N HIS A 140 -3.25 11.51 25.52
CA HIS A 140 -2.99 12.67 26.38
C HIS A 140 -4.23 13.11 27.16
N THR A 141 -5.41 12.66 26.75
CA THR A 141 -6.71 13.06 27.28
C THR A 141 -6.99 12.48 28.66
N GLY A 142 -6.39 11.33 29.01
CA GLY A 142 -6.65 10.56 30.25
C GLY A 142 -6.40 11.26 31.59
N SER A 143 -5.93 12.51 31.57
CA SER A 143 -5.77 13.35 32.77
C SER A 143 -6.59 14.63 32.72
N MET A 144 -7.44 14.83 31.74
CA MET A 144 -8.09 16.11 31.47
C MET A 144 -9.51 16.21 32.02
N VAL A 145 -9.78 17.34 32.46
CA VAL A 145 -10.77 17.85 33.43
C VAL A 145 -12.16 18.11 32.84
N SER A 146 -12.36 17.99 31.52
CA SER A 146 -13.70 18.17 30.96
C SER A 146 -14.33 16.80 30.67
N GLY A 147 -15.51 16.55 31.25
CA GLY A 147 -16.26 15.31 31.00
C GLY A 147 -16.72 15.12 29.56
N THR A 148 -16.22 15.93 28.64
CA THR A 148 -16.50 15.90 27.20
C THR A 148 -15.35 15.29 26.38
N ASP A 149 -14.17 15.13 26.96
CA ASP A 149 -13.01 14.55 26.29
C ASP A 149 -12.93 13.04 26.57
N LYS A 150 -12.82 12.23 25.53
CA LYS A 150 -12.74 10.76 25.59
C LYS A 150 -11.47 10.28 24.85
N GLU A 151 -11.05 9.07 25.15
CA GLU A 151 -10.02 8.34 24.39
C GLU A 151 -10.71 7.30 23.52
N LEU A 152 -10.22 7.07 22.30
CA LEU A 152 -10.81 6.08 21.39
C LEU A 152 -10.90 4.68 22.02
N LYS A 153 -9.88 4.27 22.79
CA LYS A 153 -9.87 2.97 23.45
C LYS A 153 -11.01 2.75 24.45
N ASP A 154 -11.65 3.84 24.94
CA ASP A 154 -12.78 3.80 25.86
C ASP A 154 -14.14 3.84 25.15
N CYS A 155 -14.14 4.06 23.83
CA CYS A 155 -15.33 3.93 22.99
C CYS A 155 -15.55 2.49 22.57
N ASN A 156 -16.78 2.18 22.14
CA ASN A 156 -17.09 0.91 21.51
C ASN A 156 -16.60 0.95 20.03
N TYR A 157 -15.39 0.46 19.81
CA TYR A 157 -14.76 0.44 18.51
C TYR A 157 -14.47 -0.96 18.00
N GLY A 158 -14.29 -1.10 16.70
CA GLY A 158 -13.90 -2.33 16.03
C GLY A 158 -13.19 -2.04 14.72
N PHE A 159 -13.03 -3.06 13.91
CA PHE A 159 -12.41 -2.94 12.59
C PHE A 159 -13.20 -3.70 11.54
N VAL A 160 -13.23 -3.19 10.33
CA VAL A 160 -13.73 -3.95 9.18
C VAL A 160 -12.77 -5.10 8.92
N ASN A 161 -13.30 -6.30 8.89
CA ASN A 161 -12.53 -7.50 8.59
C ASN A 161 -12.22 -7.59 7.10
N ASN A 162 -11.15 -8.31 6.77
CA ASN A 162 -10.74 -8.66 5.41
C ASN A 162 -10.31 -7.49 4.49
N ILE A 163 -10.27 -6.25 4.99
CA ILE A 163 -9.74 -5.10 4.25
C ILE A 163 -8.50 -4.58 4.98
N GLU A 164 -7.34 -4.68 4.36
CA GLU A 164 -6.08 -4.10 4.84
C GLU A 164 -5.72 -2.88 4.00
N ILE A 165 -5.50 -1.74 4.66
CA ILE A 165 -5.27 -0.45 4.02
C ILE A 165 -3.94 0.15 4.52
N PRO A 166 -3.16 0.71 3.64
CA PRO A 166 -3.00 0.49 2.22
C PRO A 166 -2.15 -0.73 1.91
N GLY A 167 -1.94 -0.99 0.65
CA GLY A 167 -1.11 -2.11 0.22
C GLY A 167 -1.85 -3.41 0.32
N MET A 168 -3.13 -3.33 -0.01
CA MET A 168 -3.97 -4.50 -0.21
C MET A 168 -3.28 -5.41 -1.20
N PRO A 169 -2.94 -6.65 -0.82
CA PRO A 169 -2.12 -7.53 -1.66
C PRO A 169 -2.80 -7.90 -2.98
N TYR A 170 -4.07 -7.56 -3.14
CA TYR A 170 -4.89 -7.85 -4.33
C TYR A 170 -4.98 -6.66 -5.28
N THR A 171 -4.70 -5.42 -4.82
CA THR A 171 -4.73 -4.23 -5.65
C THR A 171 -3.43 -4.13 -6.43
N ARG A 172 -3.41 -4.77 -7.58
CA ARG A 172 -2.28 -4.71 -8.48
C ARG A 172 -2.66 -3.81 -9.64
N GLU A 173 -2.11 -2.61 -9.63
CA GLU A 173 -2.10 -1.76 -10.80
C GLU A 173 -1.21 -2.39 -11.86
N ARG A 174 -1.66 -2.29 -13.11
CA ARG A 174 -0.82 -2.59 -14.26
C ARG A 174 -0.56 -1.30 -15.00
N ASP A 175 0.68 -1.07 -15.39
CA ASP A 175 1.00 -0.01 -16.34
C ASP A 175 0.51 -0.39 -17.76
N TYR A 176 0.69 0.51 -18.70
CA TYR A 176 0.31 0.28 -20.10
C TYR A 176 1.08 -0.86 -20.78
N MET A 177 2.14 -1.37 -20.16
CA MET A 177 2.93 -2.53 -20.61
C MET A 177 2.55 -3.81 -19.86
N GLU A 178 1.42 -3.81 -19.15
CA GLU A 178 0.95 -4.94 -18.32
C GLU A 178 1.86 -5.29 -17.15
N ASN A 179 2.82 -4.42 -16.77
CA ASN A 179 3.63 -4.63 -15.59
C ASN A 179 2.82 -4.33 -14.34
N LEU A 180 2.97 -5.17 -13.32
CA LEU A 180 2.32 -4.96 -12.03
C LEU A 180 3.00 -3.83 -11.28
N ILE A 181 2.27 -2.76 -10.99
CA ILE A 181 2.69 -1.69 -10.11
C ILE A 181 2.29 -2.07 -8.68
N SER A 182 3.20 -1.94 -7.74
CA SER A 182 2.91 -2.23 -6.34
C SER A 182 1.99 -1.15 -5.76
N SER A 183 0.85 -1.55 -5.22
CA SER A 183 -0.07 -0.65 -4.52
C SER A 183 0.45 -0.15 -3.16
N TYR A 184 1.60 -0.62 -2.68
CA TYR A 184 2.19 -0.20 -1.40
C TYR A 184 2.55 1.29 -1.33
N GLY A 185 2.79 1.93 -2.47
CA GLY A 185 3.02 3.37 -2.58
C GLY A 185 1.75 4.22 -2.47
N GLN A 186 0.58 3.63 -2.49
CA GLN A 186 -0.68 4.36 -2.39
C GLN A 186 -0.96 4.83 -0.96
N CYS A 187 -1.37 6.09 -0.81
CA CYS A 187 -1.84 6.67 0.45
C CYS A 187 -3.37 6.78 0.42
N PRO A 188 -4.10 6.09 1.29
CA PRO A 188 -5.54 6.20 1.37
C PRO A 188 -5.93 7.58 1.91
N GLN A 189 -6.98 8.17 1.34
CA GLN A 189 -7.42 9.51 1.68
C GLN A 189 -8.91 9.58 2.00
N GLY A 190 -9.74 9.00 1.17
CA GLY A 190 -11.18 9.09 1.29
C GLY A 190 -11.85 7.72 1.48
N ILE A 191 -12.96 7.69 2.22
CA ILE A 191 -13.80 6.53 2.44
C ILE A 191 -15.28 6.87 2.30
N CYS A 192 -16.00 6.05 1.57
CA CYS A 192 -17.45 6.10 1.48
C CYS A 192 -18.05 4.70 1.47
N LEU A 193 -19.20 4.55 2.07
CA LEU A 193 -20.00 3.32 2.01
C LEU A 193 -21.25 3.56 1.15
N THR A 194 -21.53 2.57 0.31
CA THR A 194 -22.82 2.44 -0.39
C THR A 194 -23.54 1.21 0.17
N ASP A 195 -24.70 0.91 -0.35
CA ASP A 195 -25.41 -0.32 0.04
C ASP A 195 -24.61 -1.58 -0.29
N ASP A 196 -23.85 -1.55 -1.41
CA ASP A 196 -23.17 -2.72 -1.95
C ASP A 196 -21.65 -2.73 -1.68
N TYR A 197 -21.00 -1.56 -1.45
CA TYR A 197 -19.53 -1.45 -1.48
C TYR A 197 -18.93 -0.56 -0.40
N TYR A 198 -17.68 -0.90 -0.02
CA TYR A 198 -16.71 0.06 0.50
C TYR A 198 -15.96 0.68 -0.68
N LEU A 199 -15.89 1.99 -0.73
CA LEU A 199 -15.18 2.78 -1.71
C LEU A 199 -14.05 3.53 -1.01
N ILE A 200 -12.82 3.41 -1.50
CA ILE A 200 -11.64 4.04 -0.89
C ILE A 200 -10.82 4.71 -1.97
N THR A 201 -10.56 6.00 -1.81
CA THR A 201 -9.61 6.71 -2.68
C THR A 201 -8.21 6.69 -2.10
N ALA A 202 -7.22 6.64 -3.01
CA ALA A 202 -5.81 6.78 -2.65
C ALA A 202 -5.02 7.46 -3.77
N TYR A 203 -3.93 8.13 -3.40
CA TYR A 203 -2.98 8.70 -4.34
C TYR A 203 -1.63 8.01 -4.24
N SER A 204 -0.82 8.04 -5.31
CA SER A 204 0.55 7.58 -5.25
C SER A 204 1.41 8.57 -4.46
N ALA A 205 2.12 8.08 -3.45
CA ALA A 205 3.08 8.85 -2.69
C ALA A 205 4.53 8.67 -3.18
N ASP A 206 4.75 7.72 -4.08
CA ASP A 206 6.08 7.41 -4.61
C ASP A 206 6.41 8.25 -5.84
N ASP A 207 5.41 8.63 -6.63
CA ASP A 207 5.59 9.48 -7.81
C ASP A 207 4.32 10.27 -8.15
N ASP A 208 4.49 11.37 -8.88
CA ASP A 208 3.40 12.24 -9.34
C ASP A 208 2.82 11.81 -10.71
N GLU A 209 3.35 10.80 -11.35
CA GLU A 209 2.91 10.34 -12.67
C GLU A 209 1.89 9.20 -12.60
N SER A 210 1.80 8.52 -11.45
CA SER A 210 0.80 7.50 -11.22
C SER A 210 -0.60 8.08 -11.10
N MET A 211 -1.58 7.34 -11.56
CA MET A 211 -2.99 7.71 -11.43
C MET A 211 -3.44 7.61 -9.98
N GLY A 212 -4.35 8.51 -9.60
CA GLY A 212 -5.15 8.31 -8.40
C GLY A 212 -6.03 7.08 -8.55
N SER A 213 -6.36 6.43 -7.44
CA SER A 213 -7.07 5.16 -7.43
C SER A 213 -8.35 5.23 -6.61
N LEU A 214 -9.41 4.61 -7.13
CA LEU A 214 -10.64 4.31 -6.40
C LEU A 214 -10.75 2.80 -6.26
N TYR A 215 -10.55 2.29 -5.05
CA TYR A 215 -10.67 0.88 -4.70
C TYR A 215 -12.10 0.53 -4.34
N ILE A 216 -12.60 -0.59 -4.85
CA ILE A 216 -13.96 -1.06 -4.64
C ILE A 216 -13.90 -2.45 -3.98
N PHE A 217 -14.53 -2.56 -2.82
CA PHE A 217 -14.67 -3.79 -2.05
C PHE A 217 -16.13 -4.12 -1.84
N ASP A 218 -16.47 -5.37 -1.88
CA ASP A 218 -17.78 -5.87 -1.50
C ASP A 218 -18.07 -5.56 -0.02
N ARG A 219 -19.23 -4.99 0.27
CA ARG A 219 -19.56 -4.52 1.61
C ARG A 219 -19.79 -5.65 2.61
N GLU A 220 -20.35 -6.77 2.17
CA GLU A 220 -20.67 -7.88 3.03
C GLU A 220 -19.42 -8.71 3.38
N THR A 221 -18.60 -8.98 2.37
CA THR A 221 -17.46 -9.92 2.50
C THR A 221 -16.12 -9.23 2.72
N GLY A 222 -15.99 -7.94 2.38
CA GLY A 222 -14.71 -7.24 2.29
C GLY A 222 -13.85 -7.69 1.10
N GLU A 223 -14.43 -8.45 0.15
CA GLU A 223 -13.68 -8.91 -1.02
C GLU A 223 -13.30 -7.74 -1.93
N TYR A 224 -12.03 -7.66 -2.31
CA TYR A 224 -11.58 -6.71 -3.33
C TYR A 224 -12.16 -7.08 -4.70
N LEU A 225 -12.76 -6.12 -5.38
CA LEU A 225 -13.42 -6.32 -6.67
C LEU A 225 -12.65 -5.71 -7.83
N VAL A 226 -12.31 -4.43 -7.73
CA VAL A 226 -11.66 -3.68 -8.81
C VAL A 226 -11.02 -2.38 -8.28
N THR A 227 -10.01 -1.88 -8.99
CA THR A 227 -9.48 -0.53 -8.83
C THR A 227 -9.79 0.28 -10.09
N LEU A 228 -10.44 1.43 -9.95
CA LEU A 228 -10.65 2.38 -11.04
C LEU A 228 -9.54 3.44 -11.00
N GLY A 229 -8.84 3.60 -12.13
CA GLY A 229 -7.85 4.65 -12.32
C GLY A 229 -8.51 6.00 -12.57
N MET A 230 -8.06 7.01 -11.86
CA MET A 230 -8.49 8.41 -11.98
C MET A 230 -7.39 9.24 -12.67
N LYS A 231 -7.57 10.55 -12.76
CA LYS A 231 -6.54 11.42 -13.34
C LYS A 231 -5.22 11.34 -12.56
N LYS A 232 -4.13 11.58 -13.25
CA LYS A 232 -2.79 11.73 -12.67
C LYS A 232 -2.71 12.94 -11.73
N LYS A 233 -1.78 12.89 -10.77
CA LYS A 233 -1.50 13.99 -9.82
C LYS A 233 -2.70 14.41 -8.98
N SER A 234 -3.55 13.47 -8.65
CA SER A 234 -4.76 13.74 -7.87
C SER A 234 -4.52 13.46 -6.39
N HIS A 235 -4.62 14.49 -5.57
CA HIS A 235 -4.78 14.32 -4.12
C HIS A 235 -6.29 14.18 -3.85
N LEU A 236 -6.74 12.95 -3.66
CA LEU A 236 -8.16 12.57 -3.61
C LEU A 236 -8.65 12.58 -2.16
N GLY A 237 -8.75 13.78 -1.56
CA GLY A 237 -8.91 13.97 -0.12
C GLY A 237 -10.19 13.44 0.50
N GLY A 238 -11.23 13.18 -0.30
CA GLY A 238 -12.48 12.63 0.21
C GLY A 238 -13.43 12.21 -0.88
N LEU A 239 -14.39 11.34 -0.55
CA LEU A 239 -15.45 10.91 -1.46
C LEU A 239 -16.76 10.66 -0.74
N THR A 240 -17.88 10.79 -1.46
CA THR A 240 -19.20 10.50 -0.94
C THR A 240 -20.13 9.98 -2.03
N TYR A 241 -21.21 9.31 -1.65
CA TYR A 241 -22.27 8.83 -2.51
C TYR A 241 -23.58 9.59 -2.24
N ASP A 242 -24.18 10.16 -3.28
CA ASP A 242 -25.41 10.95 -3.16
C ASP A 242 -26.70 10.18 -3.49
N GLY A 243 -26.58 8.88 -3.72
CA GLY A 243 -27.67 8.01 -4.17
C GLY A 243 -27.64 7.72 -5.68
N THR A 244 -26.85 8.47 -6.46
CA THR A 244 -26.76 8.33 -7.93
C THR A 244 -25.31 8.35 -8.43
N TYR A 245 -24.53 9.24 -7.88
CA TYR A 245 -23.12 9.45 -8.24
C TYR A 245 -22.21 9.33 -7.02
N VAL A 246 -20.99 8.90 -7.29
CA VAL A 246 -19.88 9.03 -6.34
C VAL A 246 -19.13 10.30 -6.66
N TRP A 247 -19.04 11.20 -5.69
CA TRP A 247 -18.35 12.48 -5.77
C TRP A 247 -17.02 12.41 -5.05
N ILE A 248 -15.97 12.95 -5.65
CA ILE A 248 -14.60 12.85 -5.13
C ILE A 248 -13.96 14.23 -5.14
N CYS A 249 -13.29 14.58 -4.06
CA CYS A 249 -12.52 15.81 -3.94
C CYS A 249 -11.27 15.79 -4.82
N HIS A 250 -11.09 16.82 -5.63
CA HIS A 250 -9.89 17.06 -6.42
C HIS A 250 -9.25 18.37 -5.97
N SER A 251 -8.42 18.29 -4.92
CA SER A 251 -7.90 19.48 -4.22
C SER A 251 -7.04 20.38 -5.12
N ASP A 252 -6.32 19.82 -6.05
CA ASP A 252 -5.40 20.57 -6.91
C ASP A 252 -6.11 21.46 -7.94
N SER A 253 -7.34 21.13 -8.32
CA SER A 253 -8.11 21.84 -9.33
C SER A 253 -9.25 22.69 -8.79
N LYS A 254 -9.50 22.73 -7.48
CA LYS A 254 -10.72 23.30 -6.86
C LYS A 254 -12.00 22.76 -7.49
N ALA A 255 -12.03 21.46 -7.66
CA ALA A 255 -13.15 20.78 -8.29
C ALA A 255 -13.56 19.55 -7.50
N LEU A 256 -14.80 19.13 -7.69
CA LEU A 256 -15.26 17.80 -7.42
C LEU A 256 -15.32 17.04 -8.74
N GLU A 257 -14.89 15.80 -8.71
CA GLU A 257 -15.12 14.86 -9.80
C GLU A 257 -16.25 13.91 -9.41
N ARG A 258 -17.10 13.54 -10.35
CA ARG A 258 -18.11 12.50 -10.11
C ARG A 258 -18.05 11.41 -11.15
N ILE A 259 -18.43 10.23 -10.71
CA ILE A 259 -18.63 9.06 -11.58
C ILE A 259 -19.98 8.42 -11.29
N SER A 260 -20.62 7.88 -12.30
CA SER A 260 -21.89 7.17 -12.15
C SER A 260 -21.73 5.94 -11.27
N TYR A 261 -22.56 5.80 -10.23
CA TYR A 261 -22.61 4.60 -9.42
C TYR A 261 -23.03 3.35 -10.22
N TYR A 262 -23.88 3.53 -11.22
CA TYR A 262 -24.23 2.45 -12.14
C TYR A 262 -23.01 1.87 -12.86
N TYR A 263 -22.07 2.74 -13.31
CA TYR A 263 -20.83 2.27 -13.92
C TYR A 263 -19.98 1.48 -12.92
N ILE A 264 -19.84 2.00 -11.69
CA ILE A 264 -19.12 1.31 -10.62
C ILE A 264 -19.70 -0.10 -10.41
N LYS A 265 -21.03 -0.22 -10.29
CA LYS A 265 -21.71 -1.52 -10.15
C LYS A 265 -21.40 -2.46 -11.31
N LYS A 266 -21.49 -1.97 -12.54
CA LYS A 266 -21.23 -2.78 -13.74
C LYS A 266 -19.82 -3.34 -13.82
N VAL A 267 -18.84 -2.55 -13.42
CA VAL A 267 -17.43 -3.02 -13.39
C VAL A 267 -17.19 -3.95 -12.20
N ALA A 268 -17.72 -3.61 -11.03
CA ALA A 268 -17.56 -4.41 -9.82
C ALA A 268 -18.20 -5.81 -9.93
N GLU A 269 -19.38 -5.92 -10.56
CA GLU A 269 -20.08 -7.19 -10.82
C GLU A 269 -19.23 -8.18 -11.63
N GLN A 270 -18.33 -7.69 -12.48
CA GLN A 270 -17.40 -8.54 -13.25
C GLN A 270 -16.25 -9.09 -12.40
N LYS A 271 -16.00 -8.52 -11.21
CA LYS A 271 -14.92 -8.89 -10.29
C LYS A 271 -13.56 -9.08 -11.00
N PRO A 272 -13.09 -8.11 -11.80
CA PRO A 272 -11.90 -8.31 -12.63
C PRO A 272 -10.63 -8.45 -11.78
N LYS A 273 -10.66 -7.98 -10.50
CA LYS A 273 -9.50 -7.95 -9.58
C LYS A 273 -8.26 -7.33 -10.24
N ALA A 274 -8.49 -6.24 -10.97
CA ALA A 274 -7.51 -5.57 -11.80
C ALA A 274 -7.68 -4.05 -11.71
N PHE A 275 -6.71 -3.34 -12.24
CA PHE A 275 -6.79 -1.90 -12.48
C PHE A 275 -7.52 -1.64 -13.80
N VAL A 276 -8.50 -0.73 -13.77
CA VAL A 276 -9.28 -0.29 -14.93
C VAL A 276 -9.11 1.23 -15.07
N ASP A 277 -8.45 1.69 -16.13
CA ASP A 277 -8.37 3.12 -16.42
C ASP A 277 -9.77 3.66 -16.72
N SER A 278 -10.28 4.47 -15.82
CA SER A 278 -11.59 5.11 -15.89
C SER A 278 -11.48 6.63 -15.97
N SER A 279 -10.29 7.17 -16.17
CA SER A 279 -10.00 8.63 -16.12
C SER A 279 -10.87 9.47 -17.07
N GLY A 280 -11.28 8.90 -18.20
CA GLY A 280 -12.17 9.55 -19.16
C GLY A 280 -13.64 9.57 -18.79
N LEU A 281 -14.06 8.92 -17.70
CA LEU A 281 -15.46 8.79 -17.29
C LEU A 281 -15.82 9.70 -16.10
N PHE A 282 -14.85 10.39 -15.53
CA PHE A 282 -15.08 11.35 -14.45
C PHE A 282 -15.46 12.71 -15.02
N GLU A 283 -16.57 13.26 -14.53
CA GLU A 283 -17.05 14.59 -14.84
C GLU A 283 -16.60 15.57 -13.76
N GLU A 284 -16.04 16.73 -14.15
CA GLU A 284 -15.50 17.73 -13.25
C GLU A 284 -16.49 18.88 -13.01
N TYR A 285 -16.68 19.25 -11.74
CA TYR A 285 -17.52 20.36 -11.30
C TYR A 285 -16.73 21.30 -10.39
N ARG A 286 -16.60 22.56 -10.78
CA ARG A 286 -15.88 23.58 -9.98
C ARG A 286 -16.64 23.94 -8.71
N VAL A 287 -15.88 24.15 -7.62
CA VAL A 287 -16.38 24.61 -6.32
C VAL A 287 -15.68 25.89 -5.87
N GLY A 288 -16.28 26.62 -4.95
CA GLY A 288 -15.75 27.91 -4.48
C GLY A 288 -14.61 27.80 -3.49
N ASN A 289 -14.55 26.71 -2.73
CA ASN A 289 -13.50 26.44 -1.75
C ASN A 289 -12.57 25.32 -2.22
N MET A 290 -11.44 25.13 -1.55
CA MET A 290 -10.52 24.02 -1.83
C MET A 290 -11.12 22.72 -1.26
N PRO A 291 -11.53 21.75 -2.09
CA PRO A 291 -12.18 20.54 -1.60
C PRO A 291 -11.13 19.58 -1.03
N SER A 292 -11.20 19.32 0.27
CA SER A 292 -10.27 18.40 0.94
C SER A 292 -10.97 17.18 1.52
N CYS A 293 -12.23 17.31 1.94
CA CYS A 293 -13.10 16.20 2.31
C CYS A 293 -14.56 16.57 2.01
N ILE A 294 -15.42 15.58 1.93
CA ILE A 294 -16.80 15.73 1.45
C ILE A 294 -17.73 14.70 2.08
N THR A 295 -18.97 15.10 2.34
CA THR A 295 -20.06 14.17 2.65
C THR A 295 -21.38 14.61 2.01
N ALA A 296 -22.22 13.66 1.63
CA ALA A 296 -23.58 13.91 1.20
C ALA A 296 -24.53 13.82 2.40
N TYR A 297 -25.29 14.85 2.65
CA TYR A 297 -26.26 14.88 3.72
C TYR A 297 -27.41 15.84 3.38
N ASP A 298 -28.63 15.42 3.65
CA ASP A 298 -29.84 16.22 3.45
C ASP A 298 -29.94 16.82 2.02
N GLY A 299 -29.67 16.00 0.99
CA GLY A 299 -29.74 16.40 -0.42
C GLY A 299 -28.65 17.37 -0.87
N LYS A 300 -27.62 17.62 -0.05
CA LYS A 300 -26.52 18.54 -0.32
C LYS A 300 -25.17 17.83 -0.23
N LEU A 301 -24.19 18.40 -0.92
CA LEU A 301 -22.79 18.05 -0.79
C LEU A 301 -22.10 19.04 0.17
N TRP A 302 -21.55 18.53 1.26
CA TRP A 302 -20.85 19.33 2.27
C TRP A 302 -19.36 19.18 2.04
N VAL A 303 -18.72 20.24 1.58
CA VAL A 303 -17.32 20.25 1.14
C VAL A 303 -16.48 21.06 2.10
N ALA A 304 -15.56 20.44 2.80
CA ALA A 304 -14.67 21.12 3.74
C ALA A 304 -13.26 21.32 3.17
N THR A 305 -12.64 22.43 3.57
CA THR A 305 -11.28 22.78 3.19
C THR A 305 -10.32 22.47 4.33
N HIS A 306 -9.29 21.68 4.06
CA HIS A 306 -8.19 21.50 5.01
C HIS A 306 -7.32 22.75 5.07
N ASN A 307 -7.03 23.21 6.29
CA ASN A 307 -5.99 24.19 6.53
C ASN A 307 -5.16 23.77 7.75
N ARG A 308 -3.86 23.78 7.59
CA ARG A 308 -2.91 23.30 8.59
C ARG A 308 -2.82 24.17 9.82
N TYR A 309 -3.00 25.48 9.68
CA TYR A 309 -2.66 26.48 10.68
C TYR A 309 -3.82 27.34 11.13
N PHE A 310 -4.83 27.49 10.31
CA PHE A 310 -5.93 28.44 10.52
C PHE A 310 -7.28 27.75 10.37
N LYS A 311 -8.28 28.32 11.03
CA LYS A 311 -9.68 27.97 10.76
C LYS A 311 -9.97 28.10 9.28
N SER A 312 -10.83 27.23 8.80
CA SER A 312 -11.15 27.11 7.40
C SER A 312 -12.67 27.17 7.18
N VAL A 313 -13.14 26.74 6.04
CA VAL A 313 -14.54 26.81 5.66
C VAL A 313 -15.04 25.45 5.20
N MET A 314 -16.27 25.13 5.57
CA MET A 314 -17.11 24.10 4.97
C MET A 314 -18.24 24.78 4.22
N VAL A 315 -18.49 24.36 2.99
CA VAL A 315 -19.52 24.92 2.10
C VAL A 315 -20.49 23.82 1.73
N SER A 316 -21.79 24.09 1.87
CA SER A 316 -22.83 23.22 1.34
C SER A 316 -23.17 23.61 -0.08
N TYR A 317 -23.25 22.60 -0.95
CA TYR A 317 -23.61 22.76 -2.37
C TYR A 317 -24.84 21.93 -2.71
N GLU A 318 -25.73 22.51 -3.51
CA GLU A 318 -26.81 21.81 -4.16
C GLU A 318 -26.47 21.60 -5.65
N TYR A 319 -26.67 20.38 -6.16
CA TYR A 319 -26.54 20.11 -7.59
C TYR A 319 -27.85 20.44 -8.31
N ARG A 320 -27.84 21.49 -9.11
CA ARG A 320 -28.98 21.90 -9.92
C ARG A 320 -28.52 22.58 -11.23
N ASP A 321 -29.28 22.42 -12.29
CA ASP A 321 -28.99 23.00 -13.60
C ASP A 321 -27.55 22.67 -14.08
N GLU A 322 -27.14 21.42 -13.92
CA GLU A 322 -25.82 20.88 -14.30
C GLU A 322 -24.62 21.58 -13.63
N ARG A 323 -24.81 22.17 -12.46
CA ARG A 323 -23.75 22.86 -11.69
C ARG A 323 -23.95 22.71 -10.19
N LEU A 324 -22.88 22.94 -9.45
CA LEU A 324 -22.89 23.03 -7.99
C LEU A 324 -23.11 24.48 -7.57
N VAL A 325 -24.19 24.74 -6.83
CA VAL A 325 -24.55 26.04 -6.32
C VAL A 325 -24.32 26.06 -4.81
N ALA A 326 -23.50 27.02 -4.34
CA ALA A 326 -23.24 27.17 -2.92
C ALA A 326 -24.47 27.72 -2.19
N GLU A 327 -24.87 27.08 -1.09
CA GLU A 327 -26.03 27.44 -0.27
C GLU A 327 -25.65 27.98 1.11
N GLY A 328 -24.57 27.47 1.72
CA GLY A 328 -24.15 27.87 3.05
C GLY A 328 -22.63 27.83 3.24
N TYR A 329 -22.15 28.70 4.10
CA TYR A 329 -20.72 28.81 4.45
C TYR A 329 -20.57 28.76 5.99
N TYR A 330 -19.79 27.81 6.48
CA TYR A 330 -19.60 27.53 7.88
C TYR A 330 -18.13 27.50 8.23
N GLN A 331 -17.75 28.25 9.26
CA GLN A 331 -16.39 28.21 9.77
C GLN A 331 -16.13 26.84 10.42
N ILE A 332 -14.99 26.24 10.14
CA ILE A 332 -14.55 24.96 10.73
C ILE A 332 -13.16 25.12 11.36
N PRO A 333 -12.76 24.23 12.31
CA PRO A 333 -11.43 24.28 12.89
C PRO A 333 -10.35 23.99 11.84
N GLU A 334 -9.10 24.16 12.23
CA GLU A 334 -7.95 23.72 11.43
C GLU A 334 -7.84 22.19 11.38
N LYS A 335 -7.12 21.68 10.39
CA LYS A 335 -6.72 20.27 10.22
C LYS A 335 -7.88 19.28 9.98
N VAL A 336 -9.01 19.76 9.49
CA VAL A 336 -10.13 18.89 9.13
C VAL A 336 -9.72 18.01 7.94
N GLN A 337 -9.89 16.71 8.11
CA GLN A 337 -9.59 15.67 7.12
C GLN A 337 -10.84 14.89 6.71
N GLY A 338 -11.90 14.92 7.50
CA GLY A 338 -13.14 14.22 7.21
C GLY A 338 -14.33 14.89 7.87
N VAL A 339 -15.51 14.72 7.24
CA VAL A 339 -16.78 15.25 7.73
C VAL A 339 -17.89 14.20 7.55
N ALA A 340 -18.72 14.04 8.55
CA ALA A 340 -19.93 13.20 8.48
C ALA A 340 -21.07 13.82 9.29
N PHE A 341 -22.29 13.41 8.98
CA PHE A 341 -23.49 13.76 9.74
C PHE A 341 -24.19 12.50 10.19
N ASP A 342 -24.79 12.53 11.36
CA ASP A 342 -25.74 11.50 11.77
C ASP A 342 -27.19 11.87 11.39
N VAL A 343 -28.11 10.97 11.65
CA VAL A 343 -29.55 11.16 11.35
C VAL A 343 -30.20 12.30 12.13
N ASN A 344 -29.59 12.73 13.23
CA ASN A 344 -30.06 13.83 14.06
C ASN A 344 -29.48 15.19 13.63
N GLY A 345 -28.56 15.23 12.67
CA GLY A 345 -27.88 16.43 12.21
C GLY A 345 -26.65 16.79 13.01
N ASN A 346 -26.19 15.95 13.93
CA ASN A 346 -24.91 16.14 14.58
C ASN A 346 -23.78 16.06 13.54
N VAL A 347 -22.80 16.97 13.68
CA VAL A 347 -21.64 17.04 12.76
C VAL A 347 -20.44 16.40 13.42
N TYR A 348 -19.79 15.48 12.71
CA TYR A 348 -18.57 14.82 13.12
C TYR A 348 -17.43 15.28 12.21
N LEU A 349 -16.33 15.73 12.80
CA LEU A 349 -15.13 16.15 12.09
C LEU A 349 -13.93 15.31 12.52
N SER A 350 -13.25 14.64 11.57
CA SER A 350 -11.93 14.11 11.79
C SER A 350 -10.91 15.21 11.61
N THR A 351 -10.03 15.40 12.60
CA THR A 351 -8.95 16.39 12.53
C THR A 351 -7.62 15.72 12.80
N SER A 352 -6.65 15.90 11.90
CA SER A 352 -5.36 15.22 11.96
C SER A 352 -4.25 16.08 11.37
N TYR A 353 -3.05 15.93 11.93
CA TYR A 353 -1.84 16.48 11.37
C TYR A 353 -0.58 15.86 11.96
N GLY A 354 0.14 15.15 11.11
CA GLY A 354 1.44 14.58 11.44
C GLY A 354 1.37 13.15 11.97
N ARG A 355 2.54 12.55 12.20
CA ARG A 355 2.72 11.11 12.45
C ARG A 355 2.82 10.76 13.93
N GLU A 356 3.03 11.79 14.76
CA GLU A 356 3.28 11.65 16.20
C GLU A 356 2.20 12.33 17.04
N LYS A 357 1.43 13.23 16.43
CA LYS A 357 0.38 13.98 17.11
C LYS A 357 -0.94 13.29 16.97
N SER A 358 -1.69 13.20 18.07
CA SER A 358 -3.02 12.64 18.08
C SER A 358 -3.93 13.25 17.02
N SER A 359 -4.76 12.43 16.44
CA SER A 359 -5.94 12.84 15.70
C SER A 359 -7.12 13.02 16.66
N TYR A 360 -8.15 13.74 16.24
CA TYR A 360 -9.33 13.95 17.05
C TYR A 360 -10.61 13.81 16.23
N LEU A 361 -11.57 13.11 16.78
CA LEU A 361 -12.96 13.17 16.35
C LEU A 361 -13.65 14.24 17.18
N LYS A 362 -14.18 15.27 16.52
CA LYS A 362 -14.90 16.39 17.16
C LYS A 362 -16.37 16.33 16.77
N VAL A 363 -17.26 16.41 17.76
CA VAL A 363 -18.71 16.32 17.55
C VAL A 363 -19.36 17.64 17.93
N TYR A 364 -20.30 18.09 17.09
CA TYR A 364 -21.11 19.30 17.29
C TYR A 364 -22.59 18.96 17.12
N ASP A 365 -23.49 19.60 17.89
CA ASP A 365 -24.94 19.39 17.86
C ASP A 365 -25.54 19.58 16.45
N ASN A 366 -24.99 20.54 15.70
CA ASN A 366 -25.43 20.90 14.35
C ASN A 366 -24.40 21.80 13.66
N VAL A 367 -24.63 22.09 12.40
CA VAL A 367 -23.73 22.89 11.58
C VAL A 367 -23.65 24.35 12.00
N GLU A 368 -24.72 24.92 12.58
CA GLU A 368 -24.77 26.30 13.11
C GLU A 368 -23.90 26.42 14.35
N SER A 369 -23.96 25.44 15.26
CA SER A 369 -23.10 25.38 16.45
C SER A 369 -21.63 25.28 16.06
N LEU A 370 -21.30 24.42 15.08
CA LEU A 370 -19.97 24.33 14.51
C LEU A 370 -19.50 25.66 13.94
N GLY A 371 -20.29 26.29 13.06
CA GLY A 371 -19.93 27.53 12.39
C GLY A 371 -19.73 28.70 13.37
N ARG A 372 -20.49 28.71 14.47
CA ARG A 372 -20.42 29.76 15.51
C ARG A 372 -19.21 29.60 16.43
N ALA A 373 -18.87 28.35 16.77
CA ALA A 373 -17.83 28.07 17.76
C ALA A 373 -17.01 26.82 17.37
N PRO A 374 -16.23 26.87 16.29
CA PRO A 374 -15.50 25.67 15.74
C PRO A 374 -14.46 25.11 16.71
N ASP A 375 -14.02 25.89 17.70
CA ASP A 375 -13.07 25.44 18.73
C ASP A 375 -13.74 24.79 19.95
N LYS A 376 -15.08 24.77 20.00
CA LYS A 376 -15.86 24.25 21.13
C LYS A 376 -16.76 23.08 20.69
N PRO A 377 -16.18 21.93 20.38
CA PRO A 377 -16.99 20.75 20.14
C PRO A 377 -17.75 20.33 21.41
N MET A 378 -18.91 19.71 21.24
CA MET A 378 -19.67 19.11 22.33
C MET A 378 -18.88 17.94 22.94
N ILE A 379 -18.24 17.15 22.07
CA ILE A 379 -17.43 15.98 22.45
C ILE A 379 -16.16 16.01 21.60
N LYS A 380 -15.06 15.58 22.21
CA LYS A 380 -13.79 15.37 21.53
C LYS A 380 -13.23 14.00 21.90
N VAL A 381 -13.01 13.12 20.91
CA VAL A 381 -12.38 11.81 21.10
C VAL A 381 -10.97 11.87 20.55
N GLU A 382 -9.98 11.58 21.38
CA GLU A 382 -8.60 11.47 20.99
C GLU A 382 -8.36 10.10 20.30
N MET A 383 -7.70 10.12 19.17
CA MET A 383 -7.38 8.95 18.34
C MET A 383 -5.89 8.90 18.02
N PRO A 384 -5.35 7.73 17.66
CA PRO A 384 -4.02 7.63 17.07
C PRO A 384 -3.82 8.55 15.87
N PRO A 385 -2.57 8.94 15.54
CA PRO A 385 -2.25 9.85 14.44
C PRO A 385 -2.71 9.38 13.06
N CYS A 386 -2.80 10.34 12.13
CA CYS A 386 -3.04 10.13 10.71
C CYS A 386 -4.45 9.62 10.37
N SER A 387 -5.48 10.02 11.13
CA SER A 387 -6.86 9.82 10.65
C SER A 387 -7.14 10.74 9.46
N GLU A 388 -7.83 10.22 8.49
CA GLU A 388 -8.24 10.90 7.27
C GLU A 388 -9.78 11.03 7.25
N GLU A 389 -10.41 10.74 6.12
CA GLU A 389 -11.85 10.87 5.98
C GLU A 389 -12.62 9.92 6.89
N ILE A 390 -13.83 10.35 7.23
CA ILE A 390 -14.83 9.58 7.98
C ILE A 390 -16.13 9.54 7.21
N CYS A 391 -16.86 8.44 7.32
CA CYS A 391 -18.23 8.37 6.84
C CYS A 391 -19.15 7.71 7.86
N MET A 392 -20.43 8.01 7.76
CA MET A 392 -21.48 7.48 8.65
C MET A 392 -22.32 6.43 7.92
N SER A 393 -22.50 5.27 8.53
CA SER A 393 -23.47 4.27 8.09
C SER A 393 -23.95 3.42 9.27
N ASP A 394 -25.23 3.12 9.30
CA ASP A 394 -25.86 2.20 10.26
C ASP A 394 -25.51 2.48 11.74
N GLY A 395 -25.47 3.78 12.10
CA GLY A 395 -25.15 4.21 13.46
C GLY A 395 -23.69 4.05 13.86
N LYS A 396 -22.80 3.82 12.88
CA LYS A 396 -21.34 3.71 13.06
C LYS A 396 -20.63 4.75 12.23
N LEU A 397 -19.57 5.30 12.80
CA LEU A 397 -18.54 6.02 12.08
C LEU A 397 -17.50 5.02 11.57
N TYR A 398 -17.12 5.18 10.31
CA TYR A 398 -16.00 4.50 9.68
C TYR A 398 -14.89 5.52 9.52
N VAL A 399 -13.71 5.23 10.06
CA VAL A 399 -12.57 6.13 10.08
C VAL A 399 -11.42 5.51 9.30
N LEU A 400 -10.93 6.24 8.32
CA LEU A 400 -9.79 5.85 7.52
C LEU A 400 -8.50 6.40 8.13
N PHE A 401 -7.41 5.63 8.05
CA PHE A 401 -6.07 6.06 8.47
C PHE A 401 -5.08 5.88 7.33
N GLU A 402 -4.20 6.85 7.12
CA GLU A 402 -3.08 6.73 6.17
C GLU A 402 -1.79 6.21 6.82
N SER A 403 -1.80 6.01 8.14
CA SER A 403 -0.62 5.69 8.96
C SER A 403 0.12 4.41 8.59
N ALA A 404 -0.55 3.46 7.94
CA ALA A 404 0.04 2.21 7.48
C ALA A 404 0.54 2.27 6.03
N SER A 405 0.37 3.37 5.30
CA SER A 405 0.95 3.53 3.97
C SER A 405 2.48 3.53 4.02
N ARG A 406 3.12 3.15 2.94
CA ARG A 406 4.58 3.09 2.85
C ARG A 406 5.24 4.40 3.26
N LYS A 407 4.69 5.52 2.80
CA LYS A 407 5.14 6.87 3.14
C LYS A 407 5.19 7.12 4.65
N TYR A 408 4.17 6.68 5.38
CA TYR A 408 4.04 6.91 6.82
C TYR A 408 4.61 5.78 7.67
N PHE A 409 4.44 4.54 7.25
CA PHE A 409 4.90 3.37 7.97
C PHE A 409 6.42 3.16 7.86
N GLU A 410 6.98 3.35 6.68
CA GLU A 410 8.43 3.25 6.44
C GLU A 410 9.14 4.60 6.54
N GLY A 411 8.43 5.72 6.42
CA GLY A 411 9.01 7.07 6.47
C GLY A 411 9.79 7.41 5.20
N THR A 412 9.32 6.97 4.02
CA THR A 412 10.05 7.10 2.74
C THR A 412 10.27 8.55 2.30
N ASP A 413 9.48 9.50 2.80
CA ASP A 413 9.62 10.94 2.55
C ASP A 413 10.60 11.65 3.52
N GLY A 414 11.30 10.91 4.38
CA GLY A 414 12.28 11.44 5.33
C GLY A 414 11.70 12.17 6.55
N ARG A 415 10.36 12.14 6.75
CA ARG A 415 9.68 12.84 7.87
C ARG A 415 9.39 11.95 9.08
N GLY A 416 10.08 10.81 9.19
CA GLY A 416 9.87 9.85 10.27
C GLY A 416 8.74 8.85 9.98
N ARG A 417 8.44 8.01 10.96
CA ARG A 417 7.41 6.95 10.87
C ARG A 417 6.22 7.28 11.75
N SER A 418 5.06 6.73 11.39
CA SER A 418 3.89 6.77 12.28
C SER A 418 4.17 5.93 13.54
N ILE A 419 3.83 6.50 14.70
CA ILE A 419 4.05 5.84 16.01
C ILE A 419 2.99 4.79 16.33
N ALA A 420 1.82 4.87 15.70
CA ALA A 420 0.72 3.91 15.89
C ALA A 420 0.04 3.61 14.55
N PRO A 421 0.67 2.80 13.67
CA PRO A 421 0.10 2.51 12.36
C PRO A 421 -1.16 1.66 12.48
N ILE A 422 -2.18 2.02 11.68
CA ILE A 422 -3.47 1.34 11.56
C ILE A 422 -3.67 0.99 10.09
N ASP A 423 -3.78 -0.30 9.78
CA ASP A 423 -3.93 -0.83 8.43
C ASP A 423 -5.34 -1.33 8.11
N LYS A 424 -6.30 -1.01 8.96
CA LYS A 424 -7.70 -1.40 8.83
C LYS A 424 -8.62 -0.20 8.91
N ILE A 425 -9.81 -0.31 8.34
CA ILE A 425 -10.88 0.66 8.56
C ILE A 425 -11.36 0.50 10.01
N LEU A 426 -11.22 1.57 10.80
CA LEU A 426 -11.75 1.62 12.16
C LEU A 426 -13.25 1.90 12.12
N THR A 427 -14.01 1.23 12.96
CA THR A 427 -15.43 1.51 13.19
C THR A 427 -15.64 1.96 14.63
N VAL A 428 -16.49 2.98 14.83
CA VAL A 428 -16.86 3.47 16.16
C VAL A 428 -18.38 3.58 16.26
N GLU A 429 -18.97 2.95 17.28
CA GLU A 429 -20.40 3.07 17.55
C GLU A 429 -20.72 4.51 17.99
N VAL A 430 -21.59 5.20 17.27
CA VAL A 430 -21.98 6.59 17.57
C VAL A 430 -22.52 6.74 18.99
N ALA A 431 -23.33 5.80 19.45
CA ALA A 431 -23.89 5.80 20.81
C ALA A 431 -22.82 5.73 21.92
N SER A 432 -21.62 5.26 21.64
CA SER A 432 -20.50 5.25 22.60
C SER A 432 -19.69 6.53 22.58
N VAL A 433 -19.81 7.30 21.50
CA VAL A 433 -19.19 8.64 21.36
C VAL A 433 -20.03 9.68 22.08
N LEU A 434 -21.34 9.68 21.85
CA LEU A 434 -22.31 10.57 22.49
C LEU A 434 -22.56 10.16 23.95
#